data_8dc945d3663dec8a50787690194d435c
#
_entry.id   8dc945d3663dec8a50787690194d435c
#
_cell.length_a   1.000
_cell.length_b   1.000
_cell.length_c   1.000
_cell.angle_alpha   90.00
_cell.angle_beta   90.00
_cell.angle_gamma   90.00
#
_symmetry.space_group_name_H-M   'P 1'
#
loop_
_entity.id
_entity.type
_entity.pdbx_description
1 polymer ?
#
loop_
_entity_poly.entity_id
_entity_poly.type
_entity_poly.pdbx_seq_one_letter_code
_entity_poly.pdbx_strand_id
1 'polypeptide(L)'
;NTASNANVAVGNDALYSFNVTSDTSTYNTAVGNSAGLLLTTGTHNTLIGGLAGDAFTDADYNVAVGTQALSADTLGSRSVAIGHAALQSQNFTSATNAYNTAVGMEAGTSVTTGVQNTLIGGLTGRLVTTGLANTALGYEALAATTTANGNVAAGYRSLVANTTGASNTAIGTNALVANTTAANNTSVGYDSLKANTTGSVNTATGALALYTNTTGSSNVAAGYQALYYNTTGGSNTASGYQALRQNTTGANNTAVGFSALTANTTAASNTAVGFGVLQ
;
A
#
# COMPACT_ATOMS: atom_id res chain seq x y z
N ASN A 1 -11.10 -39.05 -5.52
CA ASN A 1 -10.76 -38.82 -4.12
C ASN A 1 -11.17 -40.04 -3.29
N THR A 2 -10.21 -40.86 -2.89
CA THR A 2 -10.49 -42.18 -2.25
C THR A 2 -10.27 -42.15 -0.72
N ALA A 3 -9.69 -41.10 -0.17
CA ALA A 3 -9.32 -41.06 1.27
C ALA A 3 -9.57 -39.72 1.99
N SER A 4 -9.98 -38.67 1.31
CA SER A 4 -10.17 -37.37 1.94
C SER A 4 -11.63 -37.08 2.22
N ASN A 5 -11.94 -36.74 3.46
CA ASN A 5 -13.26 -36.33 3.90
C ASN A 5 -13.35 -34.78 4.03
N ALA A 6 -14.59 -34.26 3.99
CA ALA A 6 -14.91 -32.87 4.25
C ALA A 6 -14.42 -31.83 3.19
N ASN A 7 -14.35 -32.22 1.90
CA ASN A 7 -14.19 -31.25 0.82
C ASN A 7 -15.50 -30.97 0.10
N VAL A 8 -15.66 -29.75 -0.41
CA VAL A 8 -16.76 -29.35 -1.29
C VAL A 8 -16.19 -28.98 -2.65
N ALA A 9 -16.68 -29.61 -3.73
CA ALA A 9 -16.32 -29.30 -5.11
C ALA A 9 -17.60 -29.15 -5.95
N VAL A 10 -17.79 -27.97 -6.53
CA VAL A 10 -18.96 -27.65 -7.37
C VAL A 10 -18.50 -26.89 -8.62
N GLY A 11 -18.68 -27.49 -9.78
CA GLY A 11 -18.28 -26.91 -11.06
C GLY A 11 -17.43 -27.86 -11.91
N ASN A 12 -17.28 -27.54 -13.21
CA ASN A 12 -16.43 -28.34 -14.09
C ASN A 12 -14.98 -28.25 -13.60
N ASP A 13 -14.31 -29.40 -13.49
CA ASP A 13 -12.92 -29.52 -13.05
C ASP A 13 -12.56 -28.90 -11.68
N ALA A 14 -13.56 -28.63 -10.82
CA ALA A 14 -13.29 -28.20 -9.45
C ALA A 14 -12.57 -29.30 -8.66
N LEU A 15 -11.40 -29.00 -8.05
CA LEU A 15 -10.50 -29.96 -7.36
C LEU A 15 -10.15 -31.19 -8.21
N TYR A 16 -9.98 -31.01 -9.52
CA TYR A 16 -9.76 -32.13 -10.46
C TYR A 16 -8.54 -32.98 -10.09
N SER A 17 -7.41 -32.36 -9.77
CA SER A 17 -6.15 -33.06 -9.45
C SER A 17 -6.05 -33.49 -7.99
N PHE A 18 -7.07 -33.21 -7.16
CA PHE A 18 -7.00 -33.41 -5.72
C PHE A 18 -6.89 -34.89 -5.37
N ASN A 19 -5.77 -35.29 -4.76
CA ASN A 19 -5.47 -36.68 -4.45
C ASN A 19 -4.63 -36.82 -3.18
N VAL A 20 -5.28 -37.06 -2.05
CA VAL A 20 -4.60 -37.44 -0.80
C VAL A 20 -4.76 -38.93 -0.53
N THR A 21 -3.68 -39.54 -0.13
CA THR A 21 -3.62 -41.01 0.11
C THR A 21 -3.82 -41.35 1.60
N SER A 22 -3.88 -40.35 2.47
CA SER A 22 -4.12 -40.52 3.93
C SER A 22 -5.57 -40.23 4.28
N ASP A 23 -6.08 -40.89 5.30
CA ASP A 23 -7.43 -40.63 5.86
C ASP A 23 -7.45 -39.37 6.69
N THR A 24 -7.17 -38.24 6.03
CA THR A 24 -7.08 -36.91 6.67
C THR A 24 -8.16 -35.99 6.12
N SER A 25 -8.92 -35.34 6.98
CA SER A 25 -9.87 -34.31 6.56
C SER A 25 -9.11 -33.06 6.10
N THR A 26 -9.36 -32.61 4.87
CA THR A 26 -8.57 -31.52 4.23
C THR A 26 -9.33 -30.20 4.12
N TYR A 27 -10.65 -30.19 4.33
CA TYR A 27 -11.50 -29.00 4.49
C TYR A 27 -11.35 -27.96 3.35
N ASN A 28 -11.16 -28.41 2.09
CA ASN A 28 -11.17 -27.49 0.96
C ASN A 28 -12.59 -27.25 0.46
N THR A 29 -12.90 -26.03 0.11
CA THR A 29 -14.14 -25.65 -0.60
C THR A 29 -13.77 -25.05 -1.95
N ALA A 30 -14.18 -25.64 -3.05
CA ALA A 30 -13.97 -25.15 -4.40
C ALA A 30 -15.30 -25.08 -5.16
N VAL A 31 -15.68 -23.86 -5.55
CA VAL A 31 -16.92 -23.59 -6.29
C VAL A 31 -16.61 -22.73 -7.51
N GLY A 32 -16.74 -23.31 -8.71
CA GLY A 32 -16.47 -22.62 -9.96
C GLY A 32 -15.78 -23.52 -10.98
N ASN A 33 -15.78 -23.10 -12.24
CA ASN A 33 -15.01 -23.80 -13.28
C ASN A 33 -13.54 -23.75 -12.95
N SER A 34 -12.88 -24.92 -12.89
CA SER A 34 -11.45 -25.08 -12.60
C SER A 34 -11.00 -24.45 -11.26
N ALA A 35 -11.87 -24.24 -10.29
CA ALA A 35 -11.47 -23.80 -8.96
C ALA A 35 -10.60 -24.87 -8.29
N GLY A 36 -9.36 -24.52 -7.91
CA GLY A 36 -8.38 -25.44 -7.34
C GLY A 36 -8.00 -26.59 -8.29
N LEU A 37 -7.98 -26.36 -9.60
CA LEU A 37 -7.77 -27.40 -10.64
C LEU A 37 -6.56 -28.29 -10.36
N LEU A 38 -5.40 -27.71 -10.05
CA LEU A 38 -4.14 -28.41 -9.83
C LEU A 38 -3.86 -28.75 -8.36
N LEU A 39 -4.77 -28.41 -7.44
CA LEU A 39 -4.59 -28.69 -6.02
C LEU A 39 -4.47 -30.20 -5.79
N THR A 40 -3.36 -30.64 -5.19
CA THR A 40 -3.07 -32.08 -4.95
C THR A 40 -3.24 -32.44 -3.47
N THR A 41 -2.48 -31.82 -2.58
CA THR A 41 -2.39 -32.16 -1.15
C THR A 41 -2.75 -31.00 -0.22
N GLY A 42 -2.84 -29.77 -0.73
CA GLY A 42 -3.16 -28.57 0.06
C GLY A 42 -4.49 -28.66 0.81
N THR A 43 -4.56 -28.03 1.96
CA THR A 43 -5.66 -28.13 2.92
C THR A 43 -6.23 -26.78 3.34
N HIS A 44 -7.49 -26.78 3.81
CA HIS A 44 -8.14 -25.60 4.39
C HIS A 44 -8.25 -24.40 3.43
N ASN A 45 -8.38 -24.64 2.13
CA ASN A 45 -8.54 -23.57 1.15
C ASN A 45 -10.03 -23.33 0.83
N THR A 46 -10.41 -22.05 0.69
CA THR A 46 -11.71 -21.62 0.18
C THR A 46 -11.53 -20.94 -1.16
N LEU A 47 -11.94 -21.60 -2.24
CA LEU A 47 -11.71 -21.24 -3.64
C LEU A 47 -13.06 -21.06 -4.35
N ILE A 48 -13.50 -19.82 -4.53
CA ILE A 48 -14.84 -19.52 -5.11
C ILE A 48 -14.68 -18.59 -6.31
N GLY A 49 -14.96 -19.10 -7.48
CA GLY A 49 -14.86 -18.37 -8.76
C GLY A 49 -14.16 -19.19 -9.83
N GLY A 50 -14.36 -18.83 -11.09
CA GLY A 50 -13.63 -19.48 -12.19
C GLY A 50 -12.13 -19.25 -12.05
N LEU A 51 -11.32 -20.32 -12.14
CA LEU A 51 -9.87 -20.26 -12.00
C LEU A 51 -9.39 -19.68 -10.64
N ALA A 52 -10.17 -19.77 -9.58
CA ALA A 52 -9.73 -19.37 -8.25
C ALA A 52 -8.73 -20.41 -7.71
N GLY A 53 -7.48 -19.99 -7.44
CA GLY A 53 -6.41 -20.85 -6.93
C GLY A 53 -6.14 -22.07 -7.82
N ASP A 54 -6.34 -21.97 -9.12
CA ASP A 54 -6.30 -23.10 -10.05
C ASP A 54 -4.89 -23.70 -10.20
N ALA A 55 -3.83 -22.92 -9.96
CA ALA A 55 -2.45 -23.42 -9.99
C ALA A 55 -1.96 -23.99 -8.65
N PHE A 56 -2.70 -23.87 -7.55
CA PHE A 56 -2.28 -24.44 -6.26
C PHE A 56 -1.96 -25.94 -6.38
N THR A 57 -0.89 -26.37 -5.71
CA THR A 57 -0.54 -27.78 -5.58
C THR A 57 -0.58 -28.26 -4.13
N ASP A 58 0.25 -27.69 -3.25
CA ASP A 58 0.36 -28.01 -1.82
C ASP A 58 0.26 -26.73 -0.96
N ALA A 59 -0.66 -25.83 -1.34
CA ALA A 59 -0.91 -24.56 -0.68
C ALA A 59 -2.02 -24.70 0.36
N ASP A 60 -1.85 -24.08 1.54
CA ASP A 60 -2.75 -24.23 2.67
C ASP A 60 -3.35 -22.90 3.15
N TYR A 61 -4.55 -22.99 3.73
CA TYR A 61 -5.19 -21.89 4.45
C TYR A 61 -5.40 -20.62 3.61
N ASN A 62 -5.65 -20.74 2.31
CA ASN A 62 -5.92 -19.61 1.45
C ASN A 62 -7.42 -19.37 1.28
N VAL A 63 -7.78 -18.09 1.13
CA VAL A 63 -9.12 -17.66 0.70
C VAL A 63 -8.98 -16.96 -0.64
N ALA A 64 -9.51 -17.56 -1.71
CA ALA A 64 -9.56 -16.98 -3.05
C ALA A 64 -11.03 -16.88 -3.50
N VAL A 65 -11.57 -15.69 -3.54
CA VAL A 65 -12.98 -15.44 -3.94
C VAL A 65 -13.01 -14.43 -5.08
N GLY A 66 -13.33 -14.90 -6.27
CA GLY A 66 -13.36 -14.11 -7.50
C GLY A 66 -12.70 -14.84 -8.67
N THR A 67 -13.09 -14.48 -9.88
CA THR A 67 -12.44 -15.04 -11.08
C THR A 67 -10.95 -14.70 -11.06
N GLN A 68 -10.09 -15.71 -11.24
CA GLN A 68 -8.62 -15.60 -11.26
C GLN A 68 -7.99 -15.05 -9.95
N ALA A 69 -8.68 -15.09 -8.82
CA ALA A 69 -8.04 -14.80 -7.53
C ALA A 69 -6.99 -15.87 -7.22
N LEU A 70 -5.72 -15.47 -6.92
CA LEU A 70 -4.58 -16.38 -6.63
C LEU A 70 -4.33 -17.44 -7.72
N SER A 71 -4.61 -17.13 -8.99
CA SER A 71 -4.59 -18.13 -10.06
C SER A 71 -3.19 -18.60 -10.46
N ALA A 72 -2.13 -17.85 -10.20
CA ALA A 72 -0.76 -18.27 -10.56
C ALA A 72 0.00 -18.94 -9.41
N ASP A 73 -0.47 -18.87 -8.18
CA ASP A 73 0.27 -19.34 -7.01
C ASP A 73 0.25 -20.88 -6.91
N THR A 74 1.41 -21.45 -6.62
CA THR A 74 1.56 -22.91 -6.53
C THR A 74 1.70 -23.40 -5.09
N LEU A 75 2.52 -22.73 -4.26
CA LEU A 75 2.91 -23.17 -2.91
C LEU A 75 2.75 -22.10 -1.83
N GLY A 76 2.15 -20.95 -2.18
CA GLY A 76 1.87 -19.87 -1.22
C GLY A 76 0.70 -20.22 -0.31
N SER A 77 0.86 -19.96 0.97
CA SER A 77 -0.13 -20.26 1.99
C SER A 77 -0.54 -19.01 2.77
N ARG A 78 -1.72 -19.06 3.42
CA ARG A 78 -2.21 -18.03 4.35
C ARG A 78 -2.46 -16.66 3.70
N SER A 79 -2.89 -16.65 2.44
CA SER A 79 -3.30 -15.45 1.74
C SER A 79 -4.82 -15.33 1.65
N VAL A 80 -5.30 -14.09 1.65
CA VAL A 80 -6.71 -13.74 1.42
C VAL A 80 -6.79 -12.88 0.16
N ALA A 81 -7.44 -13.36 -0.89
CA ALA A 81 -7.67 -12.67 -2.15
C ALA A 81 -9.17 -12.65 -2.47
N ILE A 82 -9.79 -11.48 -2.40
CA ILE A 82 -11.22 -11.31 -2.66
C ILE A 82 -11.42 -10.24 -3.74
N GLY A 83 -11.87 -10.65 -4.91
CA GLY A 83 -12.10 -9.81 -6.07
C GLY A 83 -11.54 -10.44 -7.36
N HIS A 84 -12.03 -9.97 -8.50
CA HIS A 84 -11.46 -10.37 -9.80
C HIS A 84 -9.97 -10.08 -9.85
N ALA A 85 -9.15 -11.07 -10.19
CA ALA A 85 -7.70 -10.97 -10.32
C ALA A 85 -6.96 -10.41 -9.06
N ALA A 86 -7.53 -10.55 -7.87
CA ALA A 86 -6.83 -10.22 -6.63
C ALA A 86 -5.65 -11.19 -6.43
N LEU A 87 -4.42 -10.68 -6.19
CA LEU A 87 -3.18 -11.45 -6.07
C LEU A 87 -2.94 -12.44 -7.23
N GLN A 88 -3.43 -12.12 -8.42
CA GLN A 88 -3.40 -13.03 -9.56
C GLN A 88 -2.02 -13.58 -9.88
N SER A 89 -0.97 -12.75 -9.83
CA SER A 89 0.41 -13.12 -10.19
C SER A 89 1.23 -13.67 -9.02
N GLN A 90 0.66 -13.74 -7.79
CA GLN A 90 1.37 -14.33 -6.67
C GLN A 90 1.82 -15.73 -7.02
N ASN A 91 3.11 -16.02 -6.82
CA ASN A 91 3.64 -17.36 -7.10
C ASN A 91 4.90 -17.65 -6.30
N PHE A 92 4.78 -18.56 -5.36
CA PHE A 92 5.90 -19.06 -4.57
C PHE A 92 6.31 -20.45 -5.06
N THR A 93 7.58 -20.62 -5.37
CA THR A 93 8.19 -21.89 -5.81
C THR A 93 8.65 -22.79 -4.66
N SER A 94 8.45 -22.35 -3.42
CA SER A 94 8.67 -23.10 -2.18
C SER A 94 7.53 -22.82 -1.21
N ALA A 95 7.27 -23.74 -0.29
CA ALA A 95 6.24 -23.56 0.73
C ALA A 95 6.49 -22.27 1.54
N THR A 96 5.64 -21.27 1.35
CA THR A 96 5.80 -19.93 1.92
C THR A 96 4.51 -19.46 2.56
N ASN A 97 4.56 -19.04 3.82
CA ASN A 97 3.47 -18.32 4.45
C ASN A 97 3.50 -16.85 4.03
N ALA A 98 2.71 -16.49 3.03
CA ALA A 98 2.76 -15.17 2.41
C ALA A 98 2.08 -14.09 3.27
N TYR A 99 1.00 -14.43 3.99
CA TYR A 99 0.21 -13.50 4.80
C TYR A 99 -0.23 -12.23 4.04
N ASN A 100 -0.47 -12.34 2.74
CA ASN A 100 -1.01 -11.25 1.95
C ASN A 100 -2.53 -11.20 2.10
N THR A 101 -3.08 -9.99 2.26
CA THR A 101 -4.53 -9.75 2.22
C THR A 101 -4.83 -8.75 1.12
N ALA A 102 -5.58 -9.15 0.10
CA ALA A 102 -6.00 -8.30 -1.00
C ALA A 102 -7.53 -8.39 -1.18
N VAL A 103 -8.20 -7.26 -1.07
CA VAL A 103 -9.66 -7.17 -1.22
C VAL A 103 -10.01 -6.05 -2.18
N GLY A 104 -10.53 -6.41 -3.35
CA GLY A 104 -10.90 -5.48 -4.42
C GLY A 104 -10.49 -6.01 -5.80
N MET A 105 -11.11 -5.47 -6.84
CA MET A 105 -10.74 -5.79 -8.23
C MET A 105 -9.27 -5.42 -8.46
N GLU A 106 -8.48 -6.36 -8.97
CA GLU A 106 -7.04 -6.21 -9.24
C GLU A 106 -6.20 -5.71 -8.04
N ALA A 107 -6.66 -5.89 -6.81
CA ALA A 107 -5.86 -5.59 -5.63
C ALA A 107 -4.61 -6.49 -5.60
N GLY A 108 -3.42 -5.90 -5.63
CA GLY A 108 -2.14 -6.62 -5.65
C GLY A 108 -1.96 -7.55 -6.84
N THR A 109 -2.59 -7.29 -7.99
CA THR A 109 -2.59 -8.24 -9.14
C THR A 109 -1.19 -8.62 -9.63
N SER A 110 -0.19 -7.73 -9.49
CA SER A 110 1.21 -7.99 -9.90
C SER A 110 2.10 -8.53 -8.77
N VAL A 111 1.60 -8.71 -7.55
CA VAL A 111 2.40 -9.31 -6.47
C VAL A 111 2.90 -10.68 -6.92
N THR A 112 4.22 -10.88 -6.86
CA THR A 112 4.86 -12.16 -7.19
C THR A 112 5.33 -12.87 -5.93
N THR A 113 6.37 -12.37 -5.29
CA THR A 113 6.97 -12.94 -4.08
C THR A 113 6.94 -11.99 -2.88
N GLY A 114 6.27 -10.84 -3.00
CA GLY A 114 6.03 -9.93 -1.88
C GLY A 114 5.16 -10.60 -0.81
N VAL A 115 5.47 -10.37 0.47
CA VAL A 115 4.77 -10.97 1.61
C VAL A 115 4.27 -9.91 2.59
N GLN A 116 3.30 -10.28 3.44
CA GLN A 116 2.79 -9.43 4.53
C GLN A 116 2.16 -8.10 4.05
N ASN A 117 1.63 -8.08 2.83
CA ASN A 117 0.95 -6.89 2.32
C ASN A 117 -0.55 -6.93 2.66
N THR A 118 -1.11 -5.78 3.04
CA THR A 118 -2.55 -5.57 3.21
C THR A 118 -3.02 -4.54 2.18
N LEU A 119 -3.77 -4.98 1.17
CA LEU A 119 -4.16 -4.21 0.00
C LEU A 119 -5.69 -4.23 -0.15
N ILE A 120 -6.38 -3.18 0.32
CA ILE A 120 -7.85 -3.13 0.36
C ILE A 120 -8.38 -1.96 -0.46
N GLY A 121 -9.06 -2.27 -1.54
CA GLY A 121 -9.62 -1.31 -2.51
C GLY A 121 -9.34 -1.73 -3.95
N GLY A 122 -10.12 -1.23 -4.90
CA GLY A 122 -9.89 -1.49 -6.33
C GLY A 122 -8.53 -0.91 -6.77
N LEU A 123 -7.77 -1.65 -7.57
CA LEU A 123 -6.47 -1.28 -8.12
C LEU A 123 -5.39 -0.93 -7.06
N THR A 124 -5.63 -1.27 -5.80
CA THR A 124 -4.72 -1.00 -4.69
C THR A 124 -3.46 -1.85 -4.81
N GLY A 125 -2.28 -1.23 -4.70
CA GLY A 125 -1.00 -1.93 -4.81
C GLY A 125 -0.84 -2.71 -6.11
N ARG A 126 -1.49 -2.29 -7.19
CA ARG A 126 -1.60 -3.05 -8.44
C ARG A 126 -0.26 -3.49 -9.03
N LEU A 127 0.78 -2.64 -8.96
CA LEU A 127 2.11 -2.93 -9.52
C LEU A 127 3.12 -3.44 -8.47
N VAL A 128 2.72 -3.68 -7.22
CA VAL A 128 3.60 -4.32 -6.23
C VAL A 128 4.05 -5.68 -6.77
N THR A 129 5.35 -5.93 -6.79
CA THR A 129 5.93 -7.20 -7.22
C THR A 129 6.55 -7.95 -6.05
N THR A 130 7.70 -7.48 -5.55
CA THR A 130 8.44 -8.08 -4.45
C THR A 130 8.38 -7.26 -3.16
N GLY A 131 7.72 -6.09 -3.20
CA GLY A 131 7.54 -5.23 -2.02
C GLY A 131 6.82 -5.98 -0.88
N LEU A 132 7.27 -5.74 0.36
CA LEU A 132 6.75 -6.44 1.54
C LEU A 132 6.29 -5.48 2.64
N ALA A 133 5.39 -5.95 3.50
CA ALA A 133 4.89 -5.23 4.67
C ALA A 133 4.26 -3.86 4.33
N ASN A 134 3.62 -3.74 3.17
CA ASN A 134 2.88 -2.53 2.81
C ASN A 134 1.41 -2.64 3.24
N THR A 135 0.86 -1.54 3.74
CA THR A 135 -0.57 -1.41 4.04
C THR A 135 -1.18 -0.34 3.14
N ALA A 136 -2.11 -0.72 2.29
CA ALA A 136 -2.80 0.20 1.39
C ALA A 136 -4.32 0.03 1.52
N LEU A 137 -5.02 1.12 1.78
CA LEU A 137 -6.47 1.18 1.95
C LEU A 137 -7.06 2.32 1.11
N GLY A 138 -7.79 1.99 0.06
CA GLY A 138 -8.45 2.95 -0.82
C GLY A 138 -8.19 2.68 -2.31
N TYR A 139 -9.02 3.25 -3.16
CA TYR A 139 -8.87 3.13 -4.61
C TYR A 139 -7.53 3.71 -5.08
N GLU A 140 -6.76 2.94 -5.86
CA GLU A 140 -5.42 3.29 -6.36
C GLU A 140 -4.38 3.66 -5.27
N ALA A 141 -4.59 3.35 -4.00
CA ALA A 141 -3.54 3.53 -3.00
C ALA A 141 -2.33 2.64 -3.33
N LEU A 142 -1.09 3.19 -3.30
CA LEU A 142 0.17 2.50 -3.64
C LEU A 142 0.18 1.84 -5.04
N ALA A 143 -0.62 2.33 -6.01
CA ALA A 143 -0.83 1.62 -7.26
C ALA A 143 0.44 1.40 -8.10
N ALA A 144 1.40 2.34 -8.10
CA ALA A 144 2.64 2.25 -8.88
C ALA A 144 3.83 1.63 -8.11
N THR A 145 3.67 1.30 -6.83
CA THR A 145 4.74 0.69 -6.02
C THR A 145 5.15 -0.66 -6.60
N THR A 146 6.45 -0.90 -6.70
CA THR A 146 7.00 -2.15 -7.24
C THR A 146 7.72 -2.95 -6.15
N THR A 147 8.84 -2.47 -5.65
CA THR A 147 9.72 -3.19 -4.72
C THR A 147 9.82 -2.53 -3.33
N ALA A 148 9.16 -1.39 -3.13
CA ALA A 148 9.23 -0.64 -1.88
C ALA A 148 8.56 -1.38 -0.71
N ASN A 149 9.09 -1.20 0.48
CA ASN A 149 8.66 -1.89 1.69
C ASN A 149 8.17 -0.93 2.76
N GLY A 150 7.28 -1.42 3.63
CA GLY A 150 6.91 -0.74 4.86
C GLY A 150 6.15 0.57 4.67
N ASN A 151 5.43 0.73 3.56
CA ASN A 151 4.61 1.91 3.34
C ASN A 151 3.20 1.74 3.91
N VAL A 152 2.64 2.81 4.47
CA VAL A 152 1.23 2.91 4.85
C VAL A 152 0.56 3.97 3.97
N ALA A 153 -0.45 3.58 3.20
CA ALA A 153 -1.23 4.47 2.34
C ALA A 153 -2.72 4.27 2.62
N ALA A 154 -3.38 5.26 3.21
CA ALA A 154 -4.81 5.20 3.50
C ALA A 154 -5.53 6.43 2.94
N GLY A 155 -6.33 6.22 1.89
CA GLY A 155 -7.08 7.25 1.18
C GLY A 155 -7.04 7.07 -0.34
N TYR A 156 -7.98 7.72 -1.02
CA TYR A 156 -8.01 7.75 -2.48
C TYR A 156 -6.69 8.28 -3.04
N ARG A 157 -6.01 7.48 -3.87
CA ARG A 157 -4.73 7.78 -4.54
C ARG A 157 -3.59 8.21 -3.61
N SER A 158 -3.61 7.84 -2.33
CA SER A 158 -2.46 8.05 -1.46
C SER A 158 -1.24 7.26 -1.95
N LEU A 159 -0.05 7.90 -2.03
CA LEU A 159 1.20 7.30 -2.55
C LEU A 159 1.05 6.65 -3.94
N VAL A 160 0.13 7.13 -4.78
CA VAL A 160 -0.20 6.44 -6.06
C VAL A 160 0.99 6.33 -7.00
N ALA A 161 1.87 7.35 -7.06
CA ALA A 161 3.04 7.39 -7.97
C ALA A 161 4.32 6.78 -7.35
N ASN A 162 4.28 6.34 -6.08
CA ASN A 162 5.46 5.79 -5.41
C ASN A 162 5.93 4.53 -6.11
N THR A 163 7.20 4.47 -6.46
CA THR A 163 7.81 3.30 -7.10
C THR A 163 8.68 2.52 -6.13
N THR A 164 9.73 3.14 -5.60
CA THR A 164 10.73 2.50 -4.73
C THR A 164 10.91 3.17 -3.38
N GLY A 165 10.20 4.28 -3.10
CA GLY A 165 10.26 4.96 -1.81
C GLY A 165 9.70 4.07 -0.68
N ALA A 166 10.48 3.82 0.36
CA ALA A 166 10.12 2.95 1.48
C ALA A 166 9.78 3.74 2.75
N SER A 167 9.09 3.09 3.67
CA SER A 167 8.81 3.64 5.00
C SER A 167 8.07 5.00 4.99
N ASN A 168 7.18 5.21 4.04
CA ASN A 168 6.33 6.38 4.00
C ASN A 168 4.97 6.09 4.64
N THR A 169 4.43 7.07 5.36
CA THR A 169 3.05 7.05 5.88
C THR A 169 2.25 8.16 5.19
N ALA A 170 1.22 7.80 4.43
CA ALA A 170 0.34 8.71 3.71
C ALA A 170 -1.12 8.43 4.07
N ILE A 171 -1.74 9.33 4.82
CA ILE A 171 -3.14 9.20 5.28
C ILE A 171 -3.93 10.43 4.81
N GLY A 172 -4.87 10.21 3.92
CA GLY A 172 -5.71 11.24 3.32
C GLY A 172 -5.76 11.14 1.80
N THR A 173 -6.79 11.73 1.20
CA THR A 173 -6.93 11.84 -0.26
C THR A 173 -5.72 12.57 -0.84
N ASN A 174 -5.06 11.98 -1.84
CA ASN A 174 -3.87 12.45 -2.52
C ASN A 174 -2.66 12.77 -1.59
N ALA A 175 -2.60 12.27 -0.36
CA ALA A 175 -1.41 12.41 0.47
C ALA A 175 -0.20 11.76 -0.23
N LEU A 176 0.92 12.49 -0.40
CA LEU A 176 2.13 12.04 -1.11
C LEU A 176 1.86 11.52 -2.54
N VAL A 177 0.86 12.05 -3.22
CA VAL A 177 0.41 11.52 -4.53
C VAL A 177 1.50 11.49 -5.60
N ALA A 178 2.43 12.46 -5.59
CA ALA A 178 3.52 12.57 -6.57
C ALA A 178 4.84 11.92 -6.12
N ASN A 179 4.89 11.33 -4.91
CA ASN A 179 6.11 10.71 -4.39
C ASN A 179 6.55 9.57 -5.31
N THR A 180 7.83 9.56 -5.69
CA THR A 180 8.37 8.49 -6.55
C THR A 180 9.36 7.60 -5.81
N THR A 181 10.45 8.18 -5.32
CA THR A 181 11.56 7.43 -4.70
C THR A 181 11.88 7.89 -3.28
N ALA A 182 11.25 8.97 -2.81
CA ALA A 182 11.52 9.50 -1.48
C ALA A 182 11.04 8.56 -0.37
N ALA A 183 11.78 8.50 0.71
CA ALA A 183 11.54 7.60 1.84
C ALA A 183 11.38 8.37 3.16
N ASN A 184 10.82 7.69 4.16
CA ASN A 184 10.69 8.18 5.52
C ASN A 184 9.86 9.47 5.65
N ASN A 185 8.85 9.67 4.81
CA ASN A 185 7.94 10.78 4.91
C ASN A 185 6.67 10.39 5.69
N THR A 186 6.17 11.29 6.52
CA THR A 186 4.86 11.19 7.16
C THR A 186 3.95 12.29 6.64
N SER A 187 2.85 11.93 6.03
CA SER A 187 1.87 12.84 5.41
C SER A 187 0.47 12.48 5.90
N VAL A 188 -0.15 13.35 6.68
CA VAL A 188 -1.50 13.13 7.22
C VAL A 188 -2.36 14.35 6.92
N GLY A 189 -3.31 14.20 6.01
CA GLY A 189 -4.24 15.25 5.60
C GLY A 189 -4.52 15.25 4.10
N TYR A 190 -5.62 15.91 3.71
CA TYR A 190 -5.97 16.14 2.32
C TYR A 190 -4.85 16.90 1.60
N ASP A 191 -4.38 16.37 0.46
CA ASP A 191 -3.33 16.98 -0.38
C ASP A 191 -2.03 17.35 0.40
N SER A 192 -1.73 16.76 1.54
CA SER A 192 -0.46 16.98 2.24
C SER A 192 0.71 16.36 1.48
N LEU A 193 1.85 17.07 1.39
CA LEU A 193 3.04 16.68 0.59
C LEU A 193 2.70 16.29 -0.86
N LYS A 194 1.68 16.92 -1.45
CA LYS A 194 1.12 16.52 -2.74
C LYS A 194 2.15 16.47 -3.87
N ALA A 195 3.00 17.51 -3.98
CA ALA A 195 3.96 17.65 -5.06
C ALA A 195 5.33 16.99 -4.76
N ASN A 196 5.50 16.36 -3.58
CA ASN A 196 6.78 15.78 -3.19
C ASN A 196 7.18 14.65 -4.15
N THR A 197 8.37 14.73 -4.71
CA THR A 197 8.92 13.72 -5.61
C THR A 197 10.06 12.93 -4.96
N THR A 198 11.10 13.63 -4.51
CA THR A 198 12.33 13.03 -3.97
C THR A 198 12.73 13.56 -2.58
N GLY A 199 11.98 14.54 -2.02
CA GLY A 199 12.23 15.06 -0.67
C GLY A 199 11.94 14.00 0.40
N SER A 200 12.91 13.69 1.23
CA SER A 200 12.82 12.63 2.26
C SER A 200 12.78 13.21 3.68
N VAL A 201 12.33 12.40 4.63
CA VAL A 201 12.32 12.73 6.06
C VAL A 201 11.46 13.96 6.37
N ASN A 202 10.37 14.15 5.65
CA ASN A 202 9.42 15.24 5.92
C ASN A 202 8.24 14.73 6.78
N THR A 203 7.76 15.57 7.68
CA THR A 203 6.52 15.35 8.43
C THR A 203 5.53 16.46 8.09
N ALA A 204 4.42 16.11 7.49
CA ALA A 204 3.32 17.03 7.16
C ALA A 204 2.02 16.54 7.81
N THR A 205 1.50 17.28 8.75
CA THR A 205 0.23 16.99 9.43
C THR A 205 -0.72 18.17 9.29
N GLY A 206 -1.79 17.98 8.54
CA GLY A 206 -2.78 19.01 8.23
C GLY A 206 -3.07 19.10 6.73
N ALA A 207 -4.28 19.54 6.39
CA ALA A 207 -4.62 19.70 4.98
C ALA A 207 -3.71 20.76 4.33
N LEU A 208 -3.21 20.42 3.12
CA LEU A 208 -2.34 21.28 2.33
C LEU A 208 -0.98 21.62 3.00
N ALA A 209 -0.55 20.92 4.04
CA ALA A 209 0.78 21.08 4.62
C ALA A 209 1.86 20.58 3.63
N LEU A 210 2.93 21.39 3.41
CA LEU A 210 4.01 21.11 2.44
C LEU A 210 3.49 20.80 1.02
N TYR A 211 2.41 21.44 0.61
CA TYR A 211 1.68 21.13 -0.63
C TYR A 211 2.56 21.16 -1.89
N THR A 212 3.41 22.19 -2.05
CA THR A 212 4.27 22.36 -3.24
C THR A 212 5.69 21.82 -3.06
N ASN A 213 6.01 21.18 -1.93
CA ASN A 213 7.35 20.63 -1.71
C ASN A 213 7.68 19.62 -2.80
N THR A 214 8.81 19.81 -3.47
CA THR A 214 9.27 18.88 -4.52
C THR A 214 10.46 18.03 -4.04
N THR A 215 11.53 18.66 -3.59
CA THR A 215 12.78 18.02 -3.19
C THR A 215 13.27 18.43 -1.80
N GLY A 216 12.61 19.39 -1.14
CA GLY A 216 12.94 19.80 0.23
C GLY A 216 12.84 18.63 1.21
N SER A 217 13.84 18.48 2.06
CA SER A 217 13.96 17.36 3.00
C SER A 217 14.03 17.85 4.45
N SER A 218 13.72 16.95 5.38
CA SER A 218 13.83 17.21 6.83
C SER A 218 12.93 18.36 7.33
N ASN A 219 11.79 18.60 6.70
CA ASN A 219 10.83 19.61 7.12
C ASN A 219 9.77 19.03 8.04
N VAL A 220 9.34 19.82 9.01
CA VAL A 220 8.18 19.56 9.87
C VAL A 220 7.12 20.63 9.64
N ALA A 221 5.95 20.25 9.14
CA ALA A 221 4.81 21.13 8.92
C ALA A 221 3.58 20.58 9.66
N ALA A 222 3.16 21.25 10.72
CA ALA A 222 1.99 20.89 11.51
C ALA A 222 0.97 22.03 11.51
N GLY A 223 -0.11 21.87 10.74
CA GLY A 223 -1.17 22.86 10.61
C GLY A 223 -1.66 23.03 9.17
N TYR A 224 -2.86 23.59 9.02
CA TYR A 224 -3.42 23.94 7.72
C TYR A 224 -2.48 24.89 6.96
N GLN A 225 -2.07 24.51 5.74
CA GLN A 225 -1.15 25.26 4.88
C GLN A 225 0.20 25.64 5.52
N ALA A 226 0.67 24.96 6.55
CA ALA A 226 2.04 25.13 7.04
C ALA A 226 3.04 24.76 5.95
N LEU A 227 4.04 25.61 5.67
CA LEU A 227 5.04 25.47 4.59
C LEU A 227 4.41 25.21 3.19
N TYR A 228 3.25 25.79 2.93
CA TYR A 228 2.47 25.52 1.71
C TYR A 228 3.26 25.70 0.42
N TYR A 229 3.99 26.82 0.24
CA TYR A 229 4.76 27.12 -0.97
C TYR A 229 6.21 26.63 -0.94
N ASN A 230 6.62 25.87 0.10
CA ASN A 230 7.98 25.33 0.13
C ASN A 230 8.22 24.43 -1.09
N THR A 231 9.31 24.66 -1.81
CA THR A 231 9.69 23.83 -2.98
C THR A 231 10.93 22.99 -2.69
N THR A 232 12.03 23.62 -2.34
CA THR A 232 13.33 22.98 -2.12
C THR A 232 13.93 23.28 -0.74
N GLY A 233 13.32 24.21 0.03
CA GLY A 233 13.78 24.54 1.38
C GLY A 233 13.80 23.31 2.30
N GLY A 234 14.88 23.12 3.04
CA GLY A 234 15.07 21.98 3.94
C GLY A 234 15.25 22.39 5.39
N SER A 235 15.05 21.45 6.31
CA SER A 235 15.25 21.62 7.75
C SER A 235 14.41 22.75 8.36
N ASN A 236 13.19 22.98 7.86
CA ASN A 236 12.28 23.96 8.41
C ASN A 236 11.29 23.29 9.38
N THR A 237 10.94 24.00 10.45
CA THR A 237 9.88 23.62 11.39
C THR A 237 8.78 24.69 11.37
N ALA A 238 7.58 24.32 10.96
CA ALA A 238 6.40 25.18 10.94
C ALA A 238 5.26 24.51 11.72
N SER A 239 4.87 25.10 12.83
CA SER A 239 3.77 24.59 13.66
C SER A 239 2.73 25.69 13.88
N GLY A 240 1.57 25.56 13.26
CA GLY A 240 0.47 26.52 13.32
C GLY A 240 -0.19 26.71 11.97
N TYR A 241 -1.40 27.30 11.99
CA TYR A 241 -2.13 27.71 10.79
C TYR A 241 -1.27 28.67 9.97
N GLN A 242 -0.96 28.34 8.71
CA GLN A 242 -0.16 29.09 7.76
C GLN A 242 1.25 29.52 8.25
N ALA A 243 1.84 28.84 9.23
CA ALA A 243 3.22 29.08 9.62
C ALA A 243 4.17 28.80 8.44
N LEU A 244 5.12 29.72 8.16
CA LEU A 244 6.06 29.68 7.02
C LEU A 244 5.38 29.47 5.66
N ARG A 245 4.15 29.93 5.49
CA ARG A 245 3.33 29.59 4.31
C ARG A 245 4.00 29.97 2.98
N GLN A 246 4.66 31.13 2.88
CA GLN A 246 5.26 31.62 1.64
C GLN A 246 6.72 31.20 1.45
N ASN A 247 7.30 30.45 2.38
CA ASN A 247 8.66 29.96 2.21
C ASN A 247 8.78 29.12 0.93
N THR A 248 9.76 29.40 0.10
CA THR A 248 10.03 28.66 -1.13
C THR A 248 11.32 27.84 -1.03
N THR A 249 12.44 28.49 -0.78
CA THR A 249 13.78 27.89 -0.74
C THR A 249 14.52 28.13 0.58
N GLY A 250 13.97 28.96 1.48
CA GLY A 250 14.57 29.24 2.79
C GLY A 250 14.74 27.97 3.62
N ALA A 251 15.88 27.80 4.26
CA ALA A 251 16.23 26.64 5.07
C ALA A 251 16.49 26.99 6.53
N ASN A 252 16.39 25.98 7.42
CA ASN A 252 16.71 26.11 8.84
C ASN A 252 15.83 27.15 9.58
N ASN A 253 14.59 27.36 9.14
CA ASN A 253 13.67 28.29 9.79
C ASN A 253 12.77 27.56 10.81
N THR A 254 12.50 28.21 11.94
CA THR A 254 11.56 27.72 12.95
C THR A 254 10.44 28.75 13.14
N ALA A 255 9.21 28.36 12.85
CA ALA A 255 8.01 29.18 13.02
C ALA A 255 6.96 28.42 13.84
N VAL A 256 6.62 28.92 15.01
CA VAL A 256 5.60 28.34 15.89
C VAL A 256 4.55 29.38 16.22
N GLY A 257 3.33 29.14 15.79
CA GLY A 257 2.18 30.05 16.02
C GLY A 257 1.38 30.29 14.74
N PHE A 258 0.17 30.85 14.92
CA PHE A 258 -0.69 31.29 13.82
C PHE A 258 0.04 32.32 12.95
N SER A 259 0.20 32.05 11.65
CA SER A 259 0.86 32.92 10.66
C SER A 259 2.27 33.42 11.07
N ALA A 260 3.01 32.67 11.90
CA ALA A 260 4.40 33.00 12.20
C ALA A 260 5.28 32.86 10.95
N LEU A 261 6.16 33.82 10.65
CA LEU A 261 7.02 33.89 9.46
C LEU A 261 6.27 33.72 8.13
N THR A 262 5.02 34.13 8.03
CA THR A 262 4.18 33.88 6.84
C THR A 262 4.79 34.47 5.56
N ALA A 263 5.41 35.63 5.59
CA ALA A 263 5.97 36.31 4.41
C ALA A 263 7.42 35.91 4.09
N ASN A 264 8.06 35.04 4.88
CA ASN A 264 9.40 34.56 4.55
C ASN A 264 9.37 33.78 3.25
N THR A 265 10.20 34.14 2.28
CA THR A 265 10.28 33.44 0.98
C THR A 265 11.57 32.63 0.84
N THR A 266 12.72 33.26 1.03
CA THR A 266 14.04 32.66 0.76
C THR A 266 15.02 32.79 1.93
N ALA A 267 14.70 33.61 2.94
CA ALA A 267 15.60 33.82 4.07
C ALA A 267 15.73 32.54 4.92
N ALA A 268 16.91 32.34 5.47
CA ALA A 268 17.23 31.13 6.23
C ALA A 268 17.59 31.45 7.69
N SER A 269 17.55 30.45 8.54
CA SER A 269 18.00 30.50 9.94
C SER A 269 17.22 31.50 10.81
N ASN A 270 15.93 31.71 10.52
CA ASN A 270 15.06 32.57 11.31
C ASN A 270 14.28 31.76 12.35
N THR A 271 14.08 32.33 13.51
CA THR A 271 13.20 31.79 14.55
C THR A 271 12.12 32.77 14.93
N ALA A 272 10.85 32.36 14.84
CA ALA A 272 9.69 33.17 15.24
C ALA A 272 8.71 32.28 16.04
N VAL A 273 8.36 32.76 17.23
CA VAL A 273 7.38 32.09 18.11
C VAL A 273 6.34 33.10 18.55
N GLY A 274 5.09 32.86 18.20
CA GLY A 274 3.95 33.71 18.56
C GLY A 274 2.99 33.95 17.41
N PHE A 275 1.87 34.63 17.69
CA PHE A 275 0.85 34.99 16.71
C PHE A 275 1.37 36.12 15.78
N GLY A 276 1.39 35.90 14.47
CA GLY A 276 1.73 36.90 13.46
C GLY A 276 3.15 37.51 13.59
N VAL A 277 4.09 36.79 14.20
CA VAL A 277 5.47 37.28 14.38
C VAL A 277 6.23 37.21 13.06
N LEU A 278 6.94 38.27 12.69
CA LEU A 278 7.75 38.40 11.47
C LEU A 278 6.93 38.08 10.19
N GLN A 279 5.77 38.73 10.07
CA GLN A 279 4.92 38.64 8.87
C GLN A 279 5.53 39.40 7.69
#